data_d52fa0fc5d18da9197bb9efae108139f
#
_entry.id   d52fa0fc5d18da9197bb9efae108139f
#
_cell.length_a   1.000
_cell.length_b   1.000
_cell.length_c   1.000
_cell.angle_alpha   90.00
_cell.angle_beta   90.00
_cell.angle_gamma   90.00
#
_symmetry.space_group_name_H-M   'P 1'
#
loop_
_entity.id
_entity.type
_entity.pdbx_description
1 polymer ?
#
loop_
_entity_poly.entity_id
_entity_poly.type
_entity_poly.pdbx_seq_one_letter_code
_entity_poly.pdbx_strand_id
1 'polypeptide(L)'
;MSREENQQAKQEVLLELNVRVHDAARRFEDNESEQNLWDFTCECGAPDCRVPVSLKLAEYEALRAAQQPVLADGHETQRSAKAREHAEELRSDAEALKAQAELQQRRAERNRRRT
;
A
#
# COMPACT_ATOMS: atom_id res chain seq x y z
N MET A 1 10.62 -4.89 -21.35
CA MET A 1 10.22 -4.82 -19.93
C MET A 1 8.78 -4.34 -19.81
N SER A 2 7.98 -4.96 -18.96
CA SER A 2 6.63 -4.51 -18.68
C SER A 2 6.64 -3.24 -17.82
N ARG A 3 5.52 -2.50 -17.79
CA ARG A 3 5.36 -1.34 -16.90
C ARG A 3 5.57 -1.74 -15.43
N GLU A 4 5.12 -2.94 -15.06
CA GLU A 4 5.23 -3.46 -13.70
C GLU A 4 6.68 -3.65 -13.26
N GLU A 5 7.50 -4.23 -14.14
CA GLU A 5 8.93 -4.41 -13.87
C GLU A 5 9.65 -3.08 -13.73
N ASN A 6 9.30 -2.10 -14.57
CA ASN A 6 9.87 -0.76 -14.51
C ASN A 6 9.47 -0.05 -13.21
N GLN A 7 8.23 -0.21 -12.75
CA GLN A 7 7.77 0.38 -11.48
C GLN A 7 8.46 -0.27 -10.29
N GLN A 8 8.63 -1.59 -10.30
CA GLN A 8 9.34 -2.30 -9.23
C GLN A 8 10.82 -1.87 -9.16
N ALA A 9 11.48 -1.78 -10.31
CA ALA A 9 12.86 -1.30 -10.36
C ALA A 9 12.97 0.12 -9.82
N LYS A 10 12.05 1.00 -10.16
CA LYS A 10 12.00 2.36 -9.65
C LYS A 10 11.75 2.40 -8.15
N GLN A 11 10.86 1.55 -7.64
CA GLN A 11 10.60 1.44 -6.20
C GLN A 11 11.85 1.04 -5.43
N GLU A 12 12.62 0.09 -5.94
CA GLU A 12 13.88 -0.34 -5.33
C GLU A 12 14.90 0.80 -5.28
N VAL A 13 15.02 1.58 -6.36
CA VAL A 13 15.89 2.74 -6.41
C VAL A 13 15.46 3.80 -5.41
N LEU A 14 14.17 4.08 -5.31
CA LEU A 14 13.63 5.05 -4.36
C LEU A 14 13.82 4.61 -2.91
N LEU A 15 13.62 3.33 -2.63
CA LEU A 15 13.87 2.76 -1.34
C LEU A 15 15.33 2.92 -0.92
N GLU A 16 16.25 2.62 -1.82
CA GLU A 16 17.69 2.76 -1.58
C GLU A 16 18.08 4.23 -1.39
N LEU A 17 17.48 5.14 -2.16
CA LEU A 17 17.67 6.57 -1.99
C LEU A 17 17.25 7.03 -0.59
N ASN A 18 16.09 6.57 -0.12
CA ASN A 18 15.59 6.90 1.21
C ASN A 18 16.49 6.34 2.32
N VAL A 19 17.05 5.15 2.15
CA VAL A 19 18.04 4.59 3.08
C VAL A 19 19.27 5.50 3.16
N ARG A 20 19.75 6.01 2.04
CA ARG A 20 20.88 6.94 2.01
C ARG A 20 20.57 8.27 2.69
N VAL A 21 19.36 8.79 2.48
CA VAL A 21 18.90 10.01 3.15
C VAL A 21 18.87 9.78 4.67
N HIS A 22 18.34 8.66 5.11
CA HIS A 22 18.30 8.29 6.53
C HIS A 22 19.71 8.21 7.12
N ASP A 23 20.61 7.50 6.45
CA ASP A 23 21.99 7.32 6.94
C ASP A 23 22.75 8.65 7.02
N ALA A 24 22.57 9.50 6.02
CA ALA A 24 23.17 10.83 6.02
C ALA A 24 22.58 11.70 7.13
N ALA A 25 21.27 11.67 7.33
CA ALA A 25 20.59 12.43 8.38
C ALA A 25 21.07 12.00 9.77
N ARG A 26 21.26 10.70 10.00
CA ARG A 26 21.76 10.18 11.27
C ARG A 26 23.14 10.70 11.63
N ARG A 27 23.97 10.98 10.64
CA ARG A 27 25.32 11.57 10.87
C ARG A 27 25.25 13.00 11.34
N PHE A 28 24.21 13.73 10.96
CA PHE A 28 24.05 15.14 11.30
C PHE A 28 23.17 15.36 12.52
N GLU A 29 22.37 14.36 12.90
CA GLU A 29 21.40 14.50 13.97
C GLU A 29 22.04 14.17 15.32
N ASP A 30 22.07 15.19 16.20
CA ASP A 30 22.40 15.01 17.61
C ASP A 30 21.15 14.54 18.36
N ASN A 31 21.31 13.95 19.54
CA ASN A 31 20.20 13.48 20.37
C ASN A 31 19.15 14.55 20.69
N GLU A 32 19.48 15.81 20.53
CA GLU A 32 18.57 16.94 20.75
C GLU A 32 17.67 17.23 19.56
N SER A 33 17.94 16.63 18.39
CA SER A 33 17.29 16.94 17.10
C SER A 33 16.27 15.89 16.66
N GLU A 34 15.77 15.05 17.56
CA GLU A 34 14.81 13.98 17.24
C GLU A 34 13.51 14.51 16.62
N GLN A 35 13.24 15.79 16.77
CA GLN A 35 12.03 16.44 16.23
C GLN A 35 12.19 16.97 14.81
N ASN A 36 13.41 16.91 14.25
CA ASN A 36 13.64 17.41 12.90
C ASN A 36 12.95 16.54 11.85
N LEU A 37 12.33 17.22 10.87
CA LEU A 37 11.74 16.57 9.72
C LEU A 37 12.76 16.52 8.59
N TRP A 38 12.82 15.37 7.95
CA TRP A 38 13.68 15.14 6.78
C TRP A 38 12.81 14.79 5.58
N ASP A 39 13.23 15.23 4.40
CA ASP A 39 12.47 14.98 3.18
C ASP A 39 12.91 13.64 2.57
N PHE A 40 12.02 12.68 2.64
CA PHE A 40 12.16 11.41 1.95
C PHE A 40 11.37 11.46 0.64
N THR A 41 11.62 10.52 -0.24
CA THR A 41 10.92 10.44 -1.53
C THR A 41 9.80 9.41 -1.46
N CYS A 42 8.65 9.73 -2.05
CA CYS A 42 7.54 8.79 -2.15
C CYS A 42 7.95 7.54 -2.93
N GLU A 43 7.73 6.36 -2.36
CA GLU A 43 8.13 5.06 -2.92
C GLU A 43 7.00 4.40 -3.73
N CYS A 44 6.03 5.17 -4.22
CA CYS A 44 4.92 4.60 -5.01
C CYS A 44 5.36 4.03 -6.36
N GLY A 45 6.50 4.50 -6.89
CA GLY A 45 7.04 4.01 -8.16
C GLY A 45 6.37 4.58 -9.40
N ALA A 46 5.42 5.49 -9.27
CA ALA A 46 4.78 6.12 -10.42
C ALA A 46 5.81 6.94 -11.21
N PRO A 47 5.78 6.92 -12.57
CA PRO A 47 6.79 7.58 -13.39
C PRO A 47 6.91 9.08 -13.13
N ASP A 48 5.80 9.73 -12.83
CA ASP A 48 5.73 11.18 -12.65
C ASP A 48 5.75 11.62 -11.17
N CYS A 49 5.87 10.66 -10.25
CA CYS A 49 5.85 10.97 -8.83
C CYS A 49 7.22 11.46 -8.35
N ARG A 50 7.26 12.70 -7.85
CA ARG A 50 8.44 13.30 -7.23
C ARG A 50 8.07 13.99 -5.93
N VAL A 51 7.02 13.50 -5.28
CA VAL A 51 6.48 14.13 -4.07
C VAL A 51 7.39 13.84 -2.88
N PRO A 52 7.89 14.86 -2.18
CA PRO A 52 8.64 14.65 -0.95
C PRO A 52 7.68 14.29 0.19
N VAL A 53 8.17 13.44 1.10
CA VAL A 53 7.43 13.04 2.29
C VAL A 53 8.27 13.45 3.50
N SER A 54 7.78 14.40 4.29
CA SER A 54 8.49 14.89 5.46
C SER A 54 8.23 13.96 6.65
N LEU A 55 9.29 13.36 7.16
CA LEU A 55 9.22 12.41 8.28
C LEU A 55 10.34 12.69 9.27
N LYS A 56 10.06 12.40 10.54
CA LYS A 56 11.12 12.28 11.54
C LYS A 56 11.89 10.98 11.31
N LEU A 57 13.15 10.92 11.72
CA LEU A 57 13.93 9.69 11.55
C LEU A 57 13.29 8.49 12.26
N ALA A 58 12.73 8.70 13.45
CA ALA A 58 12.03 7.64 14.18
C ALA A 58 10.81 7.12 13.42
N GLU A 59 10.07 8.01 12.73
CA GLU A 59 8.92 7.61 11.91
C GLU A 59 9.37 6.79 10.71
N TYR A 60 10.44 7.21 10.04
CA TYR A 60 11.01 6.44 8.92
C TYR A 60 11.49 5.07 9.37
N GLU A 61 12.23 5.01 10.49
CA GLU A 61 12.72 3.75 11.05
C GLU A 61 11.59 2.79 11.41
N ALA A 62 10.47 3.31 11.92
CA ALA A 62 9.28 2.50 12.22
C ALA A 62 8.66 1.92 10.95
N LEU A 63 8.58 2.71 9.87
CA LEU A 63 8.11 2.20 8.57
C LEU A 63 9.01 1.09 8.05
N ARG A 64 10.32 1.27 8.13
CA ARG A 64 11.28 0.25 7.68
C ARG A 64 11.17 -1.03 8.49
N ALA A 65 11.06 -0.92 9.81
CA ALA A 65 10.91 -2.07 10.70
C ALA A 65 9.60 -2.84 10.40
N ALA A 66 8.54 -2.12 10.02
CA ALA A 66 7.27 -2.72 9.64
C ALA A 66 7.23 -3.19 8.17
N GLN A 67 8.33 -3.03 7.43
CA GLN A 67 8.43 -3.31 5.99
C GLN A 67 7.38 -2.55 5.17
N GLN A 68 7.07 -1.33 5.57
CA GLN A 68 6.14 -0.46 4.88
C GLN A 68 6.89 0.58 4.03
N PRO A 69 6.38 0.90 2.83
CA PRO A 69 6.99 1.92 2.00
C PRO A 69 6.72 3.33 2.53
N VAL A 70 7.59 4.27 2.17
CA VAL A 70 7.34 5.70 2.37
C VAL A 70 6.39 6.16 1.26
N LEU A 71 5.22 6.64 1.61
CA LEU A 71 4.21 7.06 0.64
C LEU A 71 3.63 8.41 1.01
N ALA A 72 3.45 9.27 -0.01
CA ALA A 72 2.68 10.48 0.13
C ALA A 72 1.19 10.15 0.32
N ASP A 73 0.43 11.09 0.90
CA ASP A 73 -1.00 10.88 1.13
C ASP A 73 -1.74 10.53 -0.16
N GLY A 74 -2.51 9.46 -0.14
CA GLY A 74 -3.27 8.98 -1.29
C GLY A 74 -2.46 8.19 -2.32
N HIS A 75 -1.14 8.09 -2.15
CA HIS A 75 -0.30 7.28 -3.03
C HIS A 75 -0.22 5.86 -2.50
N GLU A 76 -0.12 4.91 -3.41
CA GLU A 76 0.07 3.51 -3.04
C GLU A 76 0.98 2.83 -4.05
N THR A 77 1.68 1.78 -3.60
CA THR A 77 2.50 0.97 -4.50
C THR A 77 1.60 0.16 -5.42
N GLN A 78 2.12 -0.25 -6.57
CA GLN A 78 1.39 -1.11 -7.48
C GLN A 78 0.98 -2.44 -6.82
N ARG A 79 1.83 -2.99 -5.98
CA ARG A 79 1.53 -4.21 -5.22
C ARG A 79 0.35 -4.01 -4.28
N SER A 80 0.30 -2.88 -3.56
CA SER A 80 -0.82 -2.55 -2.68
C SER A 80 -2.12 -2.31 -3.46
N ALA A 81 -2.03 -1.61 -4.60
CA ALA A 81 -3.19 -1.38 -5.47
C ALA A 81 -3.77 -2.70 -5.98
N LYS A 82 -2.91 -3.62 -6.44
CA LYS A 82 -3.35 -4.95 -6.91
C LYS A 82 -3.97 -5.78 -5.80
N ALA A 83 -3.38 -5.75 -4.60
CA ALA A 83 -3.93 -6.47 -3.45
C ALA A 83 -5.31 -5.93 -3.07
N ARG A 84 -5.51 -4.61 -3.13
CA ARG A 84 -6.80 -3.98 -2.86
C ARG A 84 -7.84 -4.38 -3.92
N GLU A 85 -7.49 -4.32 -5.20
CA GLU A 85 -8.37 -4.72 -6.29
C GLU A 85 -8.79 -6.19 -6.17
N HIS A 86 -7.85 -7.07 -5.85
CA HIS A 86 -8.12 -8.49 -5.65
C HIS A 86 -9.07 -8.71 -4.48
N ALA A 87 -8.88 -7.99 -3.37
CA ALA A 87 -9.77 -8.07 -2.22
C ALA A 87 -11.18 -7.58 -2.54
N GLU A 88 -11.31 -6.53 -3.37
CA GLU A 88 -12.60 -6.04 -3.83
C GLU A 88 -13.31 -7.07 -4.73
N GLU A 89 -12.60 -7.72 -5.64
CA GLU A 89 -13.13 -8.79 -6.48
C GLU A 89 -13.63 -9.96 -5.64
N LEU A 90 -12.85 -10.40 -4.67
CA LEU A 90 -13.25 -11.50 -3.78
C LEU A 90 -14.50 -11.15 -2.98
N ARG A 91 -14.62 -9.92 -2.50
CA ARG A 91 -15.82 -9.45 -1.80
C ARG A 91 -17.05 -9.45 -2.71
N SER A 92 -16.89 -8.95 -3.92
CA SER A 92 -17.97 -8.91 -4.92
C SER A 92 -18.46 -10.32 -5.26
N ASP A 93 -17.54 -11.26 -5.47
CA ASP A 93 -17.87 -12.66 -5.74
C ASP A 93 -18.59 -13.31 -4.57
N ALA A 94 -18.13 -13.06 -3.35
CA ALA A 94 -18.77 -13.58 -2.14
C ALA A 94 -20.20 -13.05 -1.97
N GLU A 95 -20.42 -11.76 -2.25
CA GLU A 95 -21.76 -11.16 -2.21
C GLU A 95 -22.70 -11.76 -3.25
N ALA A 96 -22.19 -11.99 -4.47
CA ALA A 96 -22.96 -12.61 -5.55
C ALA A 96 -23.36 -14.05 -5.19
N LEU A 97 -22.43 -14.83 -4.64
CA LEU A 97 -22.70 -16.21 -4.20
C LEU A 97 -23.74 -16.24 -3.06
N LYS A 98 -23.64 -15.32 -2.12
CA LYS A 98 -24.59 -15.21 -1.01
C LYS A 98 -26.00 -14.89 -1.53
N ALA A 99 -26.11 -13.96 -2.47
CA ALA A 99 -27.39 -13.59 -3.09
C ALA A 99 -28.02 -14.78 -3.81
N GLN A 100 -27.23 -15.56 -4.53
CA GLN A 100 -27.69 -16.77 -5.22
C GLN A 100 -28.18 -17.82 -4.22
N ALA A 101 -27.46 -18.04 -3.13
CA ALA A 101 -27.87 -18.99 -2.11
C ALA A 101 -29.19 -18.60 -1.44
N GLU A 102 -29.38 -17.34 -1.14
CA GLU A 102 -30.63 -16.82 -0.59
C GLU A 102 -31.81 -17.01 -1.56
N LEU A 103 -31.58 -16.76 -2.85
CA LEU A 103 -32.61 -16.96 -3.86
C LEU A 103 -33.00 -18.43 -3.99
N GLN A 104 -32.05 -19.35 -3.95
CA GLN A 104 -32.32 -20.78 -3.99
C GLN A 104 -33.11 -21.25 -2.76
N GLN A 105 -32.80 -20.74 -1.57
CA GLN A 105 -33.55 -21.05 -0.35
C GLN A 105 -35.01 -20.60 -0.45
N ARG A 106 -35.27 -19.42 -0.98
CA ARG A 106 -36.64 -18.91 -1.18
C ARG A 106 -37.42 -19.77 -2.16
N ARG A 107 -36.79 -20.26 -3.24
CA ARG A 107 -37.41 -21.17 -4.19
C ARG A 107 -37.73 -22.51 -3.55
N ALA A 108 -36.82 -23.05 -2.76
CA ALA A 108 -37.06 -24.30 -2.05
C ALA A 108 -38.23 -24.20 -1.04
N GLU A 109 -38.31 -23.09 -0.32
CA GLU A 109 -39.43 -22.83 0.62
C GLU A 109 -40.77 -22.73 -0.11
N ARG A 110 -40.84 -22.06 -1.27
CA ARG A 110 -42.03 -21.98 -2.10
C ARG A 110 -42.46 -23.35 -2.57
N ASN A 111 -41.56 -24.21 -2.98
CA ASN A 111 -41.86 -25.55 -3.42
C ASN A 111 -42.37 -26.42 -2.28
N ARG A 112 -41.85 -26.27 -1.09
CA ARG A 112 -42.34 -26.97 0.11
C ARG A 112 -43.79 -26.59 0.48
N ARG A 113 -44.16 -25.31 0.30
CA ARG A 113 -45.51 -24.83 0.58
C ARG A 113 -46.56 -25.29 -0.40
N ARG A 114 -46.14 -25.69 -1.61
CA ARG A 114 -47.04 -26.17 -2.67
C ARG A 114 -47.40 -27.65 -2.56
N THR A 115 -46.65 -28.41 -1.79
CA THR A 115 -46.94 -29.86 -1.63
C THR A 115 -47.79 -30.14 -0.41
#